data_2a83e272eaf3699c4dc7c164791a0914
#
_entry.id   2a83e272eaf3699c4dc7c164791a0914
#
_cell.length_a   1.000
_cell.length_b   1.000
_cell.length_c   1.000
_cell.angle_alpha   90.00
_cell.angle_beta   90.00
_cell.angle_gamma   90.00
#
_symmetry.space_group_name_H-M   'P 1'
#
loop_
_entity.id
_entity.type
_entity.pdbx_description
1 polymer ?
#
loop_
_entity_poly.entity_id
_entity_poly.type
_entity_poly.pdbx_seq_one_letter_code
_entity_poly.pdbx_strand_id
1 'polypeptide(L)'
;MMKRKMMAAVLTMAMAATMIGGCGNSTDTSNAANSTNTTESSADAADSAKDTAQNTADKTVYKVGIVQYVDDASLNQIEKAIEAELDAKGAELGVTFDYADYTYNGQADSSTLNQIAADLVAEGVDVIIPIATPAAMIMQNATEDNQIPVVFSAVSDPVGAGLVASADAPGANITGTSDAIDVAQIMDFILSADPDAAKIGFLYDKSQDSSTSAIQAAKDYCDEHGISYVEKTGTTTGEIQAAADSLVAEKVDAIFTPQDNTVMTAELAIFEKFADAGIPHYTSADSFALNGAFLGYGV
;
A
#
# COMPACT_ATOMS: atom_id res chain seq x y z
N MET A 1 27.68 -43.60 -13.68
CA MET A 1 29.08 -43.14 -13.66
C MET A 1 29.01 -41.63 -13.78
N MET A 2 29.30 -40.82 -12.88
CA MET A 2 30.40 -40.46 -12.05
C MET A 2 29.89 -39.48 -10.94
N LYS A 3 30.12 -39.86 -9.71
CA LYS A 3 29.88 -39.00 -8.50
C LYS A 3 30.96 -37.92 -8.42
N ARG A 4 30.61 -36.68 -8.14
CA ARG A 4 31.55 -35.73 -7.55
C ARG A 4 30.95 -35.10 -6.29
N LYS A 5 31.54 -35.45 -5.17
CA LYS A 5 31.44 -34.84 -3.83
C LYS A 5 32.36 -33.62 -3.82
N MET A 6 31.93 -32.51 -3.23
CA MET A 6 32.79 -31.49 -2.59
C MET A 6 31.97 -30.90 -1.45
N MET A 7 32.27 -31.20 -0.28
CA MET A 7 33.23 -30.76 0.72
C MET A 7 32.88 -29.40 1.31
N ALA A 8 32.32 -29.45 2.51
CA ALA A 8 32.11 -28.36 3.46
C ALA A 8 33.46 -27.82 3.96
N ALA A 9 33.59 -26.53 4.10
CA ALA A 9 34.61 -25.88 4.88
C ALA A 9 33.96 -25.00 5.96
N VAL A 10 34.04 -25.48 7.19
CA VAL A 10 33.72 -24.76 8.43
C VAL A 10 34.92 -23.88 8.73
N LEU A 11 34.71 -22.58 8.92
CA LEU A 11 35.72 -21.71 9.52
C LEU A 11 35.15 -21.07 10.79
N THR A 12 35.55 -21.66 11.90
CA THR A 12 35.44 -21.11 13.25
C THR A 12 36.50 -20.05 13.46
N MET A 13 36.15 -18.87 13.94
CA MET A 13 37.09 -17.93 14.51
C MET A 13 36.63 -17.48 15.89
N ALA A 14 37.55 -17.66 16.84
CA ALA A 14 37.37 -17.57 18.26
C ALA A 14 37.44 -16.13 18.78
N MET A 15 36.75 -15.92 19.91
CA MET A 15 36.77 -14.74 20.76
C MET A 15 38.15 -14.43 21.33
N ALA A 16 38.41 -13.15 21.53
CA ALA A 16 39.34 -12.72 22.58
C ALA A 16 38.74 -11.51 23.32
N ALA A 17 38.38 -11.75 24.55
CA ALA A 17 38.03 -10.75 25.55
C ALA A 17 39.28 -10.12 26.14
N THR A 18 39.28 -8.80 26.31
CA THR A 18 40.19 -8.13 27.24
C THR A 18 39.42 -7.13 28.09
N MET A 19 39.29 -7.49 29.36
CA MET A 19 38.95 -6.59 30.44
C MET A 19 40.20 -5.84 30.88
N ILE A 20 40.14 -4.56 31.11
CA ILE A 20 41.01 -3.86 32.06
C ILE A 20 40.13 -2.83 32.79
N GLY A 21 40.09 -2.99 34.08
CA GLY A 21 39.50 -2.20 35.08
C GLY A 21 40.39 -1.06 35.56
N GLY A 22 39.83 -0.14 36.28
CA GLY A 22 40.51 0.96 36.94
C GLY A 22 39.56 1.71 37.87
N CYS A 23 39.69 1.41 39.16
CA CYS A 23 39.06 2.09 40.30
C CYS A 23 39.73 3.41 40.66
N GLY A 24 38.98 4.26 41.38
CA GLY A 24 39.51 5.35 42.21
C GLY A 24 38.44 6.45 42.38
N ASN A 25 37.75 6.50 43.32
CA ASN A 25 37.58 6.72 44.79
C ASN A 25 37.70 8.18 45.25
N SER A 26 36.61 8.62 45.87
CA SER A 26 36.43 9.53 47.05
C SER A 26 36.87 11.00 46.90
N THR A 27 36.26 11.94 47.47
CA THR A 27 35.48 12.19 48.72
C THR A 27 34.99 13.61 48.76
N ASP A 28 33.81 13.77 49.37
CA ASP A 28 33.38 14.79 50.39
C ASP A 28 33.73 16.28 50.20
N THR A 29 32.86 17.18 50.40
CA THR A 29 32.18 17.67 51.57
C THR A 29 31.45 18.98 51.29
N SER A 30 30.20 19.03 51.70
CA SER A 30 29.47 20.10 52.43
C SER A 30 29.75 21.58 52.15
N ASN A 31 28.80 22.41 51.91
CA ASN A 31 27.98 23.12 52.91
C ASN A 31 27.20 24.30 52.31
N ALA A 32 25.94 24.32 52.67
CA ALA A 32 25.10 25.38 53.23
C ALA A 32 24.92 26.72 52.50
N ALA A 33 23.65 26.90 52.23
CA ALA A 33 22.78 28.04 52.60
C ALA A 33 23.02 29.41 51.93
N ASN A 34 22.08 29.90 51.24
CA ASN A 34 21.04 30.80 51.73
C ASN A 34 20.29 31.50 50.59
N SER A 35 18.98 31.40 50.72
CA SER A 35 17.93 32.45 50.58
C SER A 35 18.09 33.56 49.54
N THR A 36 17.20 33.71 48.67
CA THR A 36 16.05 34.62 48.63
C THR A 36 15.68 34.96 47.19
N ASN A 37 14.47 34.62 46.92
CA ASN A 37 13.38 35.48 46.44
C ASN A 37 13.37 36.04 45.03
N THR A 38 12.29 35.75 44.43
CA THR A 38 11.32 36.59 43.72
C THR A 38 11.36 36.60 42.18
N THR A 39 10.32 36.03 41.67
CA THR A 39 9.32 36.61 40.75
C THR A 39 9.62 36.67 39.26
N GLU A 40 8.66 36.13 38.55
CA GLU A 40 8.24 36.44 37.17
C GLU A 40 9.08 35.81 36.07
N SER A 41 8.53 35.24 35.10
CA SER A 41 7.23 35.25 34.46
C SER A 41 7.41 34.55 33.12
N SER A 42 6.52 33.67 32.84
CA SER A 42 6.01 33.41 31.48
C SER A 42 6.72 34.09 30.31
N ALA A 43 7.62 33.39 29.61
CA ALA A 43 7.92 33.64 28.22
C ALA A 43 8.90 32.57 27.70
N ASP A 44 8.44 31.34 27.47
CA ASP A 44 9.27 30.36 26.73
C ASP A 44 8.40 29.31 25.99
N ALA A 45 7.25 29.75 25.49
CA ALA A 45 6.42 28.94 24.62
C ALA A 45 6.30 29.50 23.18
N ALA A 46 7.06 30.56 22.89
CA ALA A 46 6.98 31.23 21.57
C ALA A 46 8.22 31.02 20.69
N ASP A 47 9.28 30.42 21.21
CA ASP A 47 10.54 30.26 20.44
C ASP A 47 10.68 28.90 19.76
N SER A 48 9.97 27.86 20.21
CA SER A 48 9.98 26.56 19.53
C SER A 48 9.13 26.50 18.24
N ALA A 49 8.13 27.39 18.13
CA ALA A 49 7.30 27.45 16.93
C ALA A 49 7.93 28.29 15.78
N LYS A 50 8.93 29.11 16.11
CA LYS A 50 9.64 29.92 15.12
C LYS A 50 10.79 29.16 14.45
N ASP A 51 11.41 28.24 15.17
CA ASP A 51 12.54 27.47 14.63
C ASP A 51 12.08 26.39 13.64
N THR A 52 10.87 25.81 13.84
CA THR A 52 10.30 24.85 12.91
C THR A 52 9.80 25.48 11.59
N ALA A 53 9.36 26.74 11.64
CA ALA A 53 8.90 27.45 10.43
C ALA A 53 10.05 28.08 9.64
N GLN A 54 11.24 28.26 10.24
CA GLN A 54 12.39 28.86 9.59
C GLN A 54 13.28 27.82 8.87
N ASN A 55 13.15 26.53 9.24
CA ASN A 55 13.93 25.44 8.62
C ASN A 55 13.28 24.90 7.34
N THR A 56 12.04 25.25 7.03
CA THR A 56 11.35 24.85 5.80
C THR A 56 11.53 25.87 4.65
N ALA A 57 11.99 27.09 4.94
CA ALA A 57 12.11 28.15 3.92
C ALA A 57 13.41 28.09 3.10
N ASP A 58 14.41 27.30 3.52
CA ASP A 58 15.71 27.17 2.84
C ASP A 58 15.93 25.80 2.17
N LYS A 59 14.98 24.86 2.29
CA LYS A 59 15.13 23.55 1.69
C LYS A 59 14.73 23.59 0.22
N THR A 60 15.69 23.35 -0.65
CA THR A 60 15.50 23.35 -2.11
C THR A 60 15.37 21.95 -2.71
N VAL A 61 15.67 20.88 -1.93
CA VAL A 61 15.55 19.49 -2.34
C VAL A 61 14.74 18.73 -1.30
N TYR A 62 13.70 18.04 -1.74
CA TYR A 62 12.85 17.19 -0.92
C TYR A 62 12.97 15.75 -1.39
N LYS A 63 13.27 14.82 -0.51
CA LYS A 63 13.30 13.38 -0.77
C LYS A 63 11.88 12.81 -0.76
N VAL A 64 11.46 12.18 -1.84
CA VAL A 64 10.11 11.64 -2.00
C VAL A 64 10.18 10.13 -2.22
N GLY A 65 9.73 9.35 -1.24
CA GLY A 65 9.59 7.90 -1.41
C GLY A 65 8.35 7.57 -2.25
N ILE A 66 8.49 6.90 -3.38
CA ILE A 66 7.36 6.36 -4.16
C ILE A 66 7.39 4.84 -4.02
N VAL A 67 6.29 4.23 -3.55
CA VAL A 67 6.25 2.79 -3.26
C VAL A 67 5.04 2.15 -3.91
N GLN A 68 5.29 1.47 -5.01
CA GLN A 68 4.27 0.70 -5.72
C GLN A 68 4.13 -0.69 -5.11
N TYR A 69 2.89 -1.19 -4.99
CA TYR A 69 2.64 -2.53 -4.44
C TYR A 69 3.17 -3.64 -5.34
N VAL A 70 2.87 -3.58 -6.63
CA VAL A 70 3.22 -4.60 -7.62
C VAL A 70 3.39 -3.98 -9.01
N ASP A 71 4.16 -4.61 -9.89
CA ASP A 71 4.27 -4.21 -11.30
C ASP A 71 2.98 -4.56 -12.05
N ASP A 72 2.17 -3.55 -12.30
CA ASP A 72 0.90 -3.62 -13.00
C ASP A 72 0.70 -2.40 -13.91
N ALA A 73 0.00 -2.56 -15.03
CA ALA A 73 -0.14 -1.50 -16.03
C ALA A 73 -0.84 -0.24 -15.50
N SER A 74 -1.92 -0.40 -14.69
CA SER A 74 -2.63 0.73 -14.08
C SER A 74 -1.76 1.42 -13.03
N LEU A 75 -1.12 0.65 -12.13
CA LEU A 75 -0.26 1.21 -11.09
C LEU A 75 0.97 1.91 -11.69
N ASN A 76 1.53 1.38 -12.77
CA ASN A 76 2.63 2.01 -13.53
C ASN A 76 2.22 3.35 -14.16
N GLN A 77 0.97 3.50 -14.59
CA GLN A 77 0.45 4.78 -15.10
C GLN A 77 0.34 5.80 -13.97
N ILE A 78 -0.12 5.38 -12.79
CA ILE A 78 -0.23 6.23 -11.60
C ILE A 78 1.16 6.70 -11.15
N GLU A 79 2.15 5.80 -11.06
CA GLU A 79 3.53 6.14 -10.71
C GLU A 79 4.09 7.22 -11.66
N LYS A 80 3.98 7.02 -12.97
CA LYS A 80 4.43 7.99 -13.97
C LYS A 80 3.69 9.33 -13.90
N ALA A 81 2.41 9.33 -13.55
CA ALA A 81 1.65 10.56 -13.37
C ALA A 81 2.11 11.32 -12.11
N ILE A 82 2.43 10.62 -11.03
CA ILE A 82 3.00 11.19 -9.81
C ILE A 82 4.36 11.82 -10.12
N GLU A 83 5.27 11.10 -10.78
CA GLU A 83 6.59 11.61 -11.18
C GLU A 83 6.47 12.88 -12.03
N ALA A 84 5.61 12.85 -13.04
CA ALA A 84 5.38 13.99 -13.93
C ALA A 84 4.84 15.23 -13.19
N GLU A 85 3.93 15.02 -12.22
CA GLU A 85 3.39 16.13 -11.42
C GLU A 85 4.42 16.65 -10.41
N LEU A 86 5.24 15.78 -9.81
CA LEU A 86 6.35 16.21 -8.96
C LEU A 86 7.35 17.08 -9.72
N ASP A 87 7.70 16.70 -10.94
CA ASP A 87 8.59 17.49 -11.81
C ASP A 87 7.96 18.86 -12.15
N ALA A 88 6.68 18.88 -12.54
CA ALA A 88 5.96 20.10 -12.87
C ALA A 88 5.85 21.04 -11.67
N LYS A 89 5.48 20.52 -10.49
CA LYS A 89 5.39 21.28 -9.25
C LYS A 89 6.75 21.73 -8.74
N GLY A 90 7.78 20.92 -8.89
CA GLY A 90 9.15 21.29 -8.58
C GLY A 90 9.60 22.52 -9.38
N ALA A 91 9.33 22.51 -10.68
CA ALA A 91 9.63 23.66 -11.56
C ALA A 91 8.81 24.91 -11.20
N GLU A 92 7.52 24.75 -10.86
CA GLU A 92 6.64 25.85 -10.44
C GLU A 92 7.10 26.51 -9.13
N LEU A 93 7.48 25.66 -8.15
CA LEU A 93 7.86 26.10 -6.80
C LEU A 93 9.33 26.48 -6.66
N GLY A 94 10.17 26.20 -7.67
CA GLY A 94 11.61 26.42 -7.62
C GLY A 94 12.34 25.47 -6.67
N VAL A 95 11.81 24.25 -6.48
CA VAL A 95 12.38 23.19 -5.63
C VAL A 95 12.63 21.93 -6.46
N THR A 96 13.38 20.99 -5.92
CA THR A 96 13.57 19.66 -6.50
C THR A 96 12.88 18.61 -5.61
N PHE A 97 12.05 17.78 -6.20
CA PHE A 97 11.57 16.55 -5.59
C PHE A 97 12.48 15.42 -6.09
N ASP A 98 13.29 14.89 -5.19
CA ASP A 98 14.22 13.79 -5.45
C ASP A 98 13.52 12.48 -5.12
N TYR A 99 12.98 11.83 -6.16
CA TYR A 99 12.27 10.55 -6.05
C TYR A 99 13.02 9.41 -6.76
N ALA A 100 13.93 9.71 -7.68
CA ALA A 100 14.56 8.68 -8.52
C ALA A 100 15.33 7.63 -7.70
N ASP A 101 15.98 8.05 -6.61
CA ASP A 101 16.71 7.16 -5.71
C ASP A 101 15.79 6.50 -4.63
N TYR A 102 14.52 6.90 -4.57
CA TYR A 102 13.55 6.49 -3.54
C TYR A 102 12.27 5.87 -4.12
N THR A 103 12.29 5.44 -5.40
CA THR A 103 11.16 4.74 -6.05
C THR A 103 11.37 3.24 -5.98
N TYR A 104 10.38 2.52 -5.44
CA TYR A 104 10.47 1.10 -5.14
C TYR A 104 9.20 0.34 -5.55
N ASN A 105 9.38 -0.95 -5.84
CA ASN A 105 8.29 -1.90 -6.09
C ASN A 105 8.28 -3.00 -5.03
N GLY A 106 7.15 -3.19 -4.38
CA GLY A 106 6.95 -4.16 -3.30
C GLY A 106 6.81 -5.61 -3.76
N GLN A 107 6.66 -5.85 -5.08
CA GLN A 107 6.55 -7.19 -5.70
C GLN A 107 5.43 -8.06 -5.10
N ALA A 108 4.33 -7.43 -4.67
CA ALA A 108 3.22 -8.05 -3.97
C ALA A 108 3.65 -8.84 -2.70
N ASP A 109 4.75 -8.43 -2.05
CA ASP A 109 5.33 -9.10 -0.88
C ASP A 109 5.43 -8.16 0.31
N SER A 110 4.74 -8.49 1.40
CA SER A 110 4.70 -7.68 2.61
C SER A 110 6.06 -7.56 3.31
N SER A 111 6.93 -8.58 3.21
CA SER A 111 8.30 -8.53 3.75
C SER A 111 9.14 -7.51 3.02
N THR A 112 9.07 -7.50 1.69
CA THR A 112 9.73 -6.54 0.82
C THR A 112 9.25 -5.12 1.12
N LEU A 113 7.93 -4.91 1.24
CA LEU A 113 7.36 -3.60 1.59
C LEU A 113 7.80 -3.10 2.97
N ASN A 114 7.85 -3.99 3.97
CA ASN A 114 8.35 -3.62 5.30
C ASN A 114 9.83 -3.23 5.27
N GLN A 115 10.65 -3.90 4.45
CA GLN A 115 12.06 -3.52 4.29
C GLN A 115 12.18 -2.15 3.60
N ILE A 116 11.43 -1.91 2.51
CA ILE A 116 11.39 -0.62 1.81
C ILE A 116 10.98 0.50 2.78
N ALA A 117 9.95 0.27 3.60
CA ALA A 117 9.50 1.24 4.58
C ALA A 117 10.59 1.59 5.60
N ALA A 118 11.30 0.56 6.12
CA ALA A 118 12.41 0.77 7.05
C ALA A 118 13.56 1.55 6.41
N ASP A 119 13.88 1.26 5.14
CA ASP A 119 14.94 1.95 4.40
C ASP A 119 14.57 3.42 4.16
N LEU A 120 13.34 3.72 3.72
CA LEU A 120 12.86 5.09 3.52
C LEU A 120 12.86 5.92 4.82
N VAL A 121 12.45 5.31 5.93
CA VAL A 121 12.51 5.95 7.25
C VAL A 121 13.97 6.24 7.66
N ALA A 122 14.88 5.27 7.46
CA ALA A 122 16.31 5.43 7.78
C ALA A 122 17.00 6.49 6.89
N GLU A 123 16.61 6.59 5.62
CA GLU A 123 17.09 7.61 4.69
C GLU A 123 16.52 9.01 4.98
N GLY A 124 15.50 9.09 5.84
CA GLY A 124 14.88 10.33 6.25
C GLY A 124 14.21 11.05 5.09
N VAL A 125 13.34 10.36 4.36
CA VAL A 125 12.55 10.98 3.31
C VAL A 125 11.55 11.99 3.89
N ASP A 126 11.19 13.00 3.10
CA ASP A 126 10.31 14.08 3.54
C ASP A 126 8.82 13.73 3.40
N VAL A 127 8.50 12.81 2.51
CA VAL A 127 7.15 12.31 2.25
C VAL A 127 7.24 10.93 1.61
N ILE A 128 6.25 10.09 1.85
CA ILE A 128 6.12 8.79 1.18
C ILE A 128 4.79 8.78 0.40
N ILE A 129 4.84 8.34 -0.85
CA ILE A 129 3.68 8.20 -1.73
C ILE A 129 3.50 6.71 -2.05
N PRO A 130 2.74 5.96 -1.23
CA PRO A 130 2.40 4.59 -1.54
C PRO A 130 1.29 4.53 -2.59
N ILE A 131 1.39 3.55 -3.49
CA ILE A 131 0.42 3.23 -4.53
C ILE A 131 -0.19 1.86 -4.23
N ALA A 132 -1.50 1.80 -4.09
CA ALA A 132 -2.37 0.72 -3.67
C ALA A 132 -2.48 0.53 -2.13
N THR A 133 -3.63 0.00 -1.70
CA THR A 133 -4.00 -0.16 -0.28
C THR A 133 -2.96 -0.91 0.55
N PRO A 134 -2.42 -2.07 0.13
CA PRO A 134 -1.44 -2.79 0.95
C PRO A 134 -0.14 -2.02 1.18
N ALA A 135 0.33 -1.27 0.18
CA ALA A 135 1.49 -0.41 0.33
C ALA A 135 1.21 0.74 1.30
N ALA A 136 0.03 1.37 1.19
CA ALA A 136 -0.38 2.47 2.07
C ALA A 136 -0.44 2.05 3.55
N MET A 137 -1.01 0.87 3.83
CA MET A 137 -1.11 0.33 5.20
C MET A 137 0.27 0.09 5.83
N ILE A 138 1.22 -0.45 5.06
CA ILE A 138 2.58 -0.71 5.56
C ILE A 138 3.33 0.60 5.79
N MET A 139 3.23 1.57 4.88
CA MET A 139 3.88 2.88 5.03
C MET A 139 3.29 3.68 6.20
N GLN A 140 1.96 3.62 6.41
CA GLN A 140 1.32 4.22 7.58
C GLN A 140 1.91 3.66 8.88
N ASN A 141 1.92 2.33 9.02
CA ASN A 141 2.46 1.67 10.22
C ASN A 141 3.91 2.05 10.48
N ALA A 142 4.75 2.10 9.44
CA ALA A 142 6.17 2.43 9.57
C ALA A 142 6.43 3.90 9.94
N THR A 143 5.46 4.78 9.69
CA THR A 143 5.59 6.23 9.94
C THR A 143 4.81 6.71 11.16
N GLU A 144 4.17 5.83 11.92
CA GLU A 144 3.37 6.17 13.10
C GLU A 144 4.18 6.94 14.15
N ASP A 145 5.41 6.50 14.44
CA ASP A 145 6.25 7.12 15.48
C ASP A 145 6.99 8.37 14.99
N ASN A 146 7.45 8.39 13.74
CA ASN A 146 8.29 9.46 13.20
C ASN A 146 7.49 10.56 12.48
N GLN A 147 6.19 10.31 12.22
CA GLN A 147 5.25 11.26 11.62
C GLN A 147 5.67 11.77 10.22
N ILE A 148 6.46 10.99 9.46
CA ILE A 148 6.72 11.29 8.04
C ILE A 148 5.36 11.33 7.32
N PRO A 149 5.04 12.40 6.58
CA PRO A 149 3.79 12.49 5.83
C PRO A 149 3.65 11.36 4.81
N VAL A 150 2.47 10.76 4.75
CA VAL A 150 2.12 9.74 3.77
C VAL A 150 0.98 10.26 2.89
N VAL A 151 1.15 10.19 1.57
CA VAL A 151 0.12 10.61 0.60
C VAL A 151 -0.20 9.42 -0.29
N PHE A 152 -1.23 8.65 0.07
CA PHE A 152 -1.58 7.45 -0.70
C PHE A 152 -2.25 7.78 -2.04
N SER A 153 -2.07 6.89 -3.00
CA SER A 153 -2.76 6.88 -4.29
C SER A 153 -3.33 5.48 -4.57
N ALA A 154 -4.41 5.39 -5.32
CA ALA A 154 -5.09 4.13 -5.65
C ALA A 154 -5.44 3.31 -4.38
N VAL A 155 -6.18 3.92 -3.47
CA VAL A 155 -6.75 3.23 -2.30
C VAL A 155 -8.26 3.22 -2.41
N SER A 156 -8.84 2.03 -2.57
CA SER A 156 -10.26 1.85 -2.87
C SER A 156 -11.17 2.28 -1.73
N ASP A 157 -10.81 1.92 -0.49
CA ASP A 157 -11.57 2.27 0.71
C ASP A 157 -10.63 2.69 1.85
N PRO A 158 -10.16 3.93 1.88
CA PRO A 158 -9.20 4.38 2.89
C PRO A 158 -9.76 4.42 4.32
N VAL A 159 -11.08 4.54 4.47
CA VAL A 159 -11.76 4.49 5.78
C VAL A 159 -11.89 3.03 6.24
N GLY A 160 -12.37 2.14 5.37
CA GLY A 160 -12.50 0.72 5.66
C GLY A 160 -11.17 0.04 5.94
N ALA A 161 -10.10 0.45 5.24
CA ALA A 161 -8.72 0.00 5.49
C ALA A 161 -8.09 0.61 6.75
N GLY A 162 -8.79 1.52 7.44
CA GLY A 162 -8.29 2.15 8.68
C GLY A 162 -7.15 3.16 8.47
N LEU A 163 -6.94 3.62 7.24
CA LEU A 163 -5.89 4.60 6.92
C LEU A 163 -6.26 6.00 7.37
N VAL A 164 -7.53 6.36 7.25
CA VAL A 164 -8.05 7.68 7.61
C VAL A 164 -9.33 7.55 8.44
N ALA A 165 -9.58 8.52 9.30
CA ALA A 165 -10.81 8.55 10.11
C ALA A 165 -12.06 8.84 9.26
N SER A 166 -11.92 9.72 8.26
CA SER A 166 -12.93 10.01 7.25
C SER A 166 -12.29 10.68 6.03
N ALA A 167 -13.00 10.75 4.91
CA ALA A 167 -12.51 11.40 3.70
C ALA A 167 -12.23 12.90 3.91
N ASP A 168 -13.05 13.59 4.71
CA ASP A 168 -12.92 15.02 4.96
C ASP A 168 -11.92 15.38 6.07
N ALA A 169 -11.62 14.42 6.97
CA ALA A 169 -10.74 14.61 8.11
C ALA A 169 -9.91 13.35 8.36
N PRO A 170 -8.77 13.20 7.69
CA PRO A 170 -7.90 12.01 7.80
C PRO A 170 -7.46 11.69 9.21
N GLY A 171 -7.04 12.68 9.99
CA GLY A 171 -6.82 12.57 11.44
C GLY A 171 -5.42 12.12 11.88
N ALA A 172 -4.52 11.78 10.96
CA ALA A 172 -3.15 11.36 11.23
C ALA A 172 -2.16 11.97 10.22
N ASN A 173 -0.93 11.46 10.16
CA ASN A 173 0.10 11.88 9.18
C ASN A 173 -0.17 11.35 7.76
N ILE A 174 -1.35 10.84 7.47
CA ILE A 174 -1.70 10.21 6.19
C ILE A 174 -2.93 10.86 5.56
N THR A 175 -2.87 11.08 4.25
CA THR A 175 -3.96 11.53 3.38
C THR A 175 -3.73 10.96 1.98
N GLY A 176 -4.61 11.25 1.03
CA GLY A 176 -4.40 10.81 -0.34
C GLY A 176 -5.65 10.85 -1.20
N THR A 177 -5.63 10.07 -2.29
CA THR A 177 -6.72 9.95 -3.25
C THR A 177 -7.30 8.55 -3.26
N SER A 178 -8.62 8.46 -3.16
CA SER A 178 -9.35 7.20 -3.32
C SER A 178 -9.68 6.96 -4.78
N ASP A 179 -9.60 5.71 -5.19
CA ASP A 179 -10.04 5.17 -6.47
C ASP A 179 -11.32 4.32 -6.32
N ALA A 180 -12.16 4.66 -5.33
CA ALA A 180 -13.42 3.97 -5.09
C ALA A 180 -14.27 3.87 -6.37
N ILE A 181 -14.80 2.67 -6.62
CA ILE A 181 -15.59 2.37 -7.80
C ILE A 181 -17.08 2.35 -7.50
N ASP A 182 -17.87 2.63 -8.52
CA ASP A 182 -19.32 2.39 -8.49
C ASP A 182 -19.60 0.92 -8.88
N VAL A 183 -19.71 0.06 -7.88
CA VAL A 183 -19.98 -1.37 -8.07
C VAL A 183 -21.34 -1.59 -8.72
N ALA A 184 -22.36 -0.80 -8.36
CA ALA A 184 -23.69 -0.91 -8.97
C ALA A 184 -23.62 -0.68 -10.48
N GLN A 185 -22.82 0.25 -10.94
CA GLN A 185 -22.60 0.50 -12.37
C GLN A 185 -22.00 -0.71 -13.09
N ILE A 186 -21.07 -1.43 -12.46
CA ILE A 186 -20.48 -2.65 -13.06
C ILE A 186 -21.52 -3.77 -13.10
N MET A 187 -22.30 -3.94 -12.03
CA MET A 187 -23.39 -4.92 -11.99
C MET A 187 -24.47 -4.59 -13.05
N ASP A 188 -24.79 -3.30 -13.26
CA ASP A 188 -25.67 -2.84 -14.34
C ASP A 188 -25.10 -3.18 -15.73
N PHE A 189 -23.79 -3.10 -15.94
CA PHE A 189 -23.16 -3.54 -17.19
C PHE A 189 -23.35 -5.03 -17.43
N ILE A 190 -23.24 -5.87 -16.40
CA ILE A 190 -23.50 -7.31 -16.49
C ILE A 190 -24.94 -7.55 -16.97
N LEU A 191 -25.93 -6.94 -16.30
CA LEU A 191 -27.34 -7.12 -16.64
C LEU A 191 -27.74 -6.45 -17.98
N SER A 192 -27.00 -5.44 -18.40
CA SER A 192 -27.22 -4.82 -19.72
C SER A 192 -26.71 -5.72 -20.85
N ALA A 193 -25.62 -6.45 -20.63
CA ALA A 193 -25.04 -7.38 -21.58
C ALA A 193 -25.79 -8.72 -21.60
N ASP A 194 -26.20 -9.22 -20.45
CA ASP A 194 -27.02 -10.43 -20.28
C ASP A 194 -28.16 -10.16 -19.27
N PRO A 195 -29.34 -9.75 -19.79
CA PRO A 195 -30.51 -9.51 -18.93
C PRO A 195 -31.07 -10.76 -18.22
N ASP A 196 -30.69 -11.95 -18.67
CA ASP A 196 -31.10 -13.23 -18.10
C ASP A 196 -30.07 -13.79 -17.10
N ALA A 197 -28.97 -13.06 -16.82
CA ALA A 197 -27.96 -13.46 -15.87
C ALA A 197 -28.59 -13.67 -14.47
N ALA A 198 -28.51 -14.90 -13.97
CA ALA A 198 -29.14 -15.33 -12.73
C ALA A 198 -28.16 -15.78 -11.65
N LYS A 199 -26.88 -16.00 -12.03
CA LYS A 199 -25.84 -16.48 -11.13
C LYS A 199 -24.49 -15.82 -11.44
N ILE A 200 -24.00 -15.00 -10.53
CA ILE A 200 -22.73 -14.28 -10.68
C ILE A 200 -21.65 -14.92 -9.80
N GLY A 201 -20.45 -15.06 -10.35
CA GLY A 201 -19.26 -15.49 -9.63
C GLY A 201 -18.49 -14.31 -9.09
N PHE A 202 -18.09 -14.32 -7.82
CA PHE A 202 -17.15 -13.36 -7.26
C PHE A 202 -15.80 -14.01 -7.10
N LEU A 203 -14.76 -13.41 -7.73
CA LEU A 203 -13.37 -13.86 -7.67
C LEU A 203 -12.52 -12.77 -7.01
N TYR A 204 -11.94 -13.07 -5.86
CA TYR A 204 -11.16 -12.09 -5.12
C TYR A 204 -10.26 -12.72 -4.05
N ASP A 205 -9.33 -11.94 -3.52
CA ASP A 205 -8.54 -12.27 -2.34
C ASP A 205 -9.19 -11.63 -1.09
N LYS A 206 -9.76 -12.47 -0.24
CA LYS A 206 -10.43 -12.01 0.99
C LYS A 206 -9.49 -11.43 2.04
N SER A 207 -8.18 -11.53 1.86
CA SER A 207 -7.18 -10.92 2.73
C SER A 207 -6.83 -9.49 2.33
N GLN A 208 -7.36 -9.01 1.19
CA GLN A 208 -7.16 -7.64 0.73
C GLN A 208 -8.33 -6.73 1.13
N ASP A 209 -8.01 -5.68 1.91
CA ASP A 209 -9.00 -4.71 2.34
C ASP A 209 -9.62 -3.95 1.16
N SER A 210 -8.86 -3.76 0.06
CA SER A 210 -9.36 -3.16 -1.19
C SER A 210 -10.56 -3.88 -1.81
N SER A 211 -10.71 -5.19 -1.56
CA SER A 211 -11.76 -6.01 -2.15
C SER A 211 -13.03 -6.08 -1.29
N THR A 212 -12.92 -5.86 0.02
CA THR A 212 -13.97 -6.20 0.99
C THR A 212 -15.26 -5.39 0.79
N SER A 213 -15.17 -4.06 0.70
CA SER A 213 -16.33 -3.19 0.55
C SER A 213 -17.00 -3.36 -0.81
N ALA A 214 -16.21 -3.54 -1.88
CA ALA A 214 -16.73 -3.75 -3.23
C ALA A 214 -17.47 -5.09 -3.36
N ILE A 215 -16.94 -6.16 -2.78
CA ILE A 215 -17.64 -7.46 -2.77
C ILE A 215 -18.92 -7.40 -1.94
N GLN A 216 -18.92 -6.69 -0.82
CA GLN A 216 -20.16 -6.52 -0.05
C GLN A 216 -21.20 -5.74 -0.86
N ALA A 217 -20.83 -4.64 -1.52
CA ALA A 217 -21.74 -3.90 -2.38
C ALA A 217 -22.30 -4.75 -3.54
N ALA A 218 -21.46 -5.61 -4.14
CA ALA A 218 -21.92 -6.53 -5.18
C ALA A 218 -22.93 -7.58 -4.66
N LYS A 219 -22.73 -8.08 -3.44
CA LYS A 219 -23.70 -8.99 -2.79
C LYS A 219 -25.01 -8.31 -2.51
N ASP A 220 -24.96 -7.11 -1.92
CA ASP A 220 -26.16 -6.31 -1.63
C ASP A 220 -26.96 -6.04 -2.92
N TYR A 221 -26.25 -5.69 -4.02
CA TYR A 221 -26.88 -5.54 -5.33
C TYR A 221 -27.55 -6.83 -5.82
N CYS A 222 -26.86 -7.98 -5.71
CA CYS A 222 -27.43 -9.27 -6.11
C CYS A 222 -28.67 -9.63 -5.28
N ASP A 223 -28.61 -9.40 -3.96
CA ASP A 223 -29.74 -9.66 -3.07
C ASP A 223 -30.95 -8.80 -3.40
N GLU A 224 -30.74 -7.50 -3.71
CA GLU A 224 -31.82 -6.59 -4.13
C GLU A 224 -32.47 -6.98 -5.46
N HIS A 225 -31.67 -7.54 -6.39
CA HIS A 225 -32.16 -7.93 -7.73
C HIS A 225 -32.55 -9.41 -7.84
N GLY A 226 -32.44 -10.19 -6.75
CA GLY A 226 -32.78 -11.61 -6.74
C GLY A 226 -31.84 -12.49 -7.56
N ILE A 227 -30.58 -12.06 -7.73
CA ILE A 227 -29.53 -12.76 -8.44
C ILE A 227 -28.75 -13.63 -7.46
N SER A 228 -28.54 -14.89 -7.78
CA SER A 228 -27.70 -15.77 -6.96
C SER A 228 -26.23 -15.48 -7.21
N TYR A 229 -25.37 -15.74 -6.21
CA TYR A 229 -23.94 -15.59 -6.40
C TYR A 229 -23.13 -16.72 -5.76
N VAL A 230 -21.91 -16.90 -6.23
CA VAL A 230 -20.93 -17.86 -5.71
C VAL A 230 -19.60 -17.16 -5.51
N GLU A 231 -19.03 -17.28 -4.33
CA GLU A 231 -17.72 -16.72 -4.02
C GLU A 231 -16.63 -17.79 -4.15
N LYS A 232 -15.54 -17.44 -4.82
CA LYS A 232 -14.30 -18.21 -4.85
C LYS A 232 -13.14 -17.28 -4.58
N THR A 233 -12.27 -17.67 -3.67
CA THR A 233 -11.20 -16.80 -3.18
C THR A 233 -9.85 -17.53 -3.22
N GLY A 234 -8.79 -16.75 -3.31
CA GLY A 234 -7.42 -17.23 -3.20
C GLY A 234 -6.50 -16.11 -2.73
N THR A 235 -5.41 -16.45 -2.08
CA THR A 235 -4.40 -15.51 -1.57
C THR A 235 -3.09 -15.59 -2.35
N THR A 236 -3.04 -16.46 -3.35
CA THR A 236 -1.92 -16.63 -4.28
C THR A 236 -2.44 -16.81 -5.69
N THR A 237 -1.59 -16.51 -6.68
CA THR A 237 -1.92 -16.74 -8.11
C THR A 237 -2.41 -18.17 -8.39
N GLY A 238 -1.80 -19.18 -7.76
CA GLY A 238 -2.21 -20.58 -7.92
C GLY A 238 -3.59 -20.88 -7.33
N GLU A 239 -3.92 -20.30 -6.19
CA GLU A 239 -5.25 -20.42 -5.58
C GLU A 239 -6.31 -19.68 -6.39
N ILE A 240 -6.00 -18.50 -6.94
CA ILE A 240 -6.89 -17.76 -7.86
C ILE A 240 -7.17 -18.58 -9.12
N GLN A 241 -6.16 -19.25 -9.70
CA GLN A 241 -6.37 -20.14 -10.84
C GLN A 241 -7.31 -21.32 -10.52
N ALA A 242 -7.17 -21.92 -9.33
CA ALA A 242 -8.06 -22.99 -8.86
C ALA A 242 -9.48 -22.46 -8.58
N ALA A 243 -9.59 -21.25 -8.03
CA ALA A 243 -10.85 -20.55 -7.83
C ALA A 243 -11.57 -20.26 -9.16
N ALA A 244 -10.82 -19.82 -10.17
CA ALA A 244 -11.33 -19.61 -11.53
C ALA A 244 -11.87 -20.93 -12.14
N ASP A 245 -11.10 -22.02 -12.07
CA ASP A 245 -11.57 -23.34 -12.52
C ASP A 245 -12.87 -23.78 -11.80
N SER A 246 -12.98 -23.46 -10.51
CA SER A 246 -14.19 -23.73 -9.73
C SER A 246 -15.39 -22.92 -10.22
N LEU A 247 -15.21 -21.61 -10.53
CA LEU A 247 -16.30 -20.79 -11.09
C LEU A 247 -16.77 -21.26 -12.45
N VAL A 248 -15.85 -21.70 -13.32
CA VAL A 248 -16.21 -22.33 -14.60
C VAL A 248 -17.05 -23.60 -14.37
N ALA A 249 -16.65 -24.46 -13.42
CA ALA A 249 -17.40 -25.68 -13.07
C ALA A 249 -18.79 -25.39 -12.49
N GLU A 250 -18.94 -24.28 -11.78
CA GLU A 250 -20.22 -23.80 -11.21
C GLU A 250 -21.16 -23.22 -12.28
N LYS A 251 -20.67 -22.99 -13.50
CA LYS A 251 -21.43 -22.42 -14.63
C LYS A 251 -22.13 -21.10 -14.23
N VAL A 252 -21.34 -20.15 -13.75
CA VAL A 252 -21.82 -18.79 -13.50
C VAL A 252 -22.04 -18.07 -14.84
N ASP A 253 -22.96 -17.10 -14.88
CA ASP A 253 -23.30 -16.37 -16.09
C ASP A 253 -22.28 -15.26 -16.36
N ALA A 254 -21.72 -14.68 -15.29
CA ALA A 254 -20.66 -13.68 -15.34
C ALA A 254 -19.76 -13.78 -14.11
N ILE A 255 -18.57 -13.21 -14.20
CA ILE A 255 -17.64 -13.09 -13.07
C ILE A 255 -17.39 -11.61 -12.80
N PHE A 256 -17.40 -11.23 -11.50
CA PHE A 256 -16.99 -9.91 -11.03
C PHE A 256 -15.75 -10.04 -10.15
N THR A 257 -14.75 -9.19 -10.43
CA THR A 257 -13.55 -8.99 -9.62
C THR A 257 -13.40 -7.50 -9.31
N PRO A 258 -13.27 -7.10 -8.04
CA PRO A 258 -12.96 -5.71 -7.67
C PRO A 258 -11.50 -5.34 -7.98
N GLN A 259 -11.00 -4.21 -7.47
CA GLN A 259 -9.60 -3.79 -7.55
C GLN A 259 -8.70 -4.70 -6.68
N ASP A 260 -8.57 -5.95 -7.09
CA ASP A 260 -7.88 -7.00 -6.36
C ASP A 260 -6.50 -7.29 -6.96
N ASN A 261 -5.45 -6.94 -6.22
CA ASN A 261 -4.07 -7.06 -6.70
C ASN A 261 -3.62 -8.51 -6.92
N THR A 262 -4.18 -9.48 -6.16
CA THR A 262 -3.84 -10.90 -6.31
C THR A 262 -4.47 -11.47 -7.59
N VAL A 263 -5.73 -11.13 -7.87
CA VAL A 263 -6.41 -11.53 -9.11
C VAL A 263 -5.79 -10.82 -10.31
N MET A 264 -5.47 -9.51 -10.19
CA MET A 264 -4.80 -8.73 -11.21
C MET A 264 -3.49 -9.41 -11.67
N THR A 265 -2.67 -9.85 -10.73
CA THR A 265 -1.43 -10.60 -11.02
C THR A 265 -1.71 -11.95 -11.70
N ALA A 266 -2.87 -12.56 -11.45
CA ALA A 266 -3.25 -13.85 -12.01
C ALA A 266 -3.96 -13.75 -13.37
N GLU A 267 -4.41 -12.56 -13.81
CA GLU A 267 -5.33 -12.39 -14.95
C GLU A 267 -4.86 -13.06 -16.23
N LEU A 268 -3.59 -12.88 -16.62
CA LEU A 268 -2.99 -13.55 -17.78
C LEU A 268 -3.08 -15.08 -17.74
N ALA A 269 -3.27 -15.68 -16.56
CA ALA A 269 -3.36 -17.12 -16.39
C ALA A 269 -4.80 -17.63 -16.32
N ILE A 270 -5.80 -16.75 -16.20
CA ILE A 270 -7.21 -17.12 -16.00
C ILE A 270 -8.14 -16.64 -17.12
N PHE A 271 -7.79 -15.58 -17.86
CA PHE A 271 -8.70 -14.99 -18.85
C PHE A 271 -9.10 -15.97 -19.96
N GLU A 272 -8.17 -16.79 -20.46
CA GLU A 272 -8.47 -17.82 -21.48
C GLU A 272 -9.47 -18.86 -20.98
N LYS A 273 -9.41 -19.23 -19.69
CA LYS A 273 -10.35 -20.20 -19.09
C LYS A 273 -11.78 -19.67 -19.11
N PHE A 274 -11.95 -18.37 -18.81
CA PHE A 274 -13.26 -17.73 -18.84
C PHE A 274 -13.76 -17.53 -20.28
N ALA A 275 -12.88 -17.09 -21.17
CA ALA A 275 -13.19 -16.93 -22.59
C ALA A 275 -13.60 -18.26 -23.25
N ASP A 276 -12.87 -19.35 -23.01
CA ASP A 276 -13.16 -20.69 -23.52
C ASP A 276 -14.49 -21.24 -22.96
N ALA A 277 -14.83 -20.87 -21.72
CA ALA A 277 -16.09 -21.25 -21.12
C ALA A 277 -17.27 -20.34 -21.55
N GLY A 278 -16.99 -19.25 -22.26
CA GLY A 278 -17.99 -18.24 -22.63
C GLY A 278 -18.53 -17.42 -21.47
N ILE A 279 -17.75 -17.29 -20.39
CA ILE A 279 -18.13 -16.55 -19.18
C ILE A 279 -17.41 -15.21 -19.19
N PRO A 280 -18.13 -14.07 -19.32
CA PRO A 280 -17.49 -12.75 -19.30
C PRO A 280 -16.98 -12.38 -17.92
N HIS A 281 -15.75 -11.82 -17.87
CA HIS A 281 -15.10 -11.33 -16.65
C HIS A 281 -15.18 -9.82 -16.59
N TYR A 282 -15.94 -9.27 -15.65
CA TYR A 282 -16.11 -7.85 -15.37
C TYR A 282 -15.24 -7.43 -14.20
N THR A 283 -14.49 -6.36 -14.35
CA THR A 283 -13.46 -5.97 -13.40
C THR A 283 -13.45 -4.48 -13.12
N SER A 284 -12.74 -4.07 -12.08
CA SER A 284 -12.74 -2.70 -11.59
C SER A 284 -11.44 -1.94 -11.87
N ALA A 285 -10.58 -2.44 -12.74
CA ALA A 285 -9.41 -1.72 -13.22
C ALA A 285 -9.15 -2.01 -14.70
N ASP A 286 -8.58 -1.05 -15.42
CA ASP A 286 -8.33 -1.15 -16.85
C ASP A 286 -7.24 -2.16 -17.20
N SER A 287 -6.27 -2.40 -16.31
CA SER A 287 -5.21 -3.41 -16.48
C SER A 287 -5.76 -4.82 -16.66
N PHE A 288 -6.88 -5.17 -16.05
CA PHE A 288 -7.54 -6.45 -16.28
C PHE A 288 -8.00 -6.60 -17.73
N ALA A 289 -8.61 -5.55 -18.29
CA ALA A 289 -9.06 -5.57 -19.69
C ALA A 289 -7.86 -5.62 -20.66
N LEU A 290 -6.76 -4.95 -20.34
CA LEU A 290 -5.51 -5.04 -21.09
C LEU A 290 -4.93 -6.47 -21.09
N ASN A 291 -5.19 -7.24 -20.04
CA ASN A 291 -4.75 -8.61 -19.84
C ASN A 291 -5.79 -9.68 -20.25
N GLY A 292 -6.94 -9.28 -20.81
CA GLY A 292 -7.89 -10.19 -21.42
C GLY A 292 -9.28 -10.28 -20.76
N ALA A 293 -9.53 -9.59 -19.65
CA ALA A 293 -10.88 -9.50 -19.10
C ALA A 293 -11.86 -8.88 -20.09
N PHE A 294 -13.13 -9.26 -20.00
CA PHE A 294 -14.17 -8.78 -20.91
C PHE A 294 -14.42 -7.27 -20.76
N LEU A 295 -14.39 -6.77 -19.55
CA LEU A 295 -14.58 -5.34 -19.25
C LEU A 295 -13.74 -4.96 -18.02
N GLY A 296 -13.04 -3.80 -18.11
CA GLY A 296 -12.46 -3.07 -17.00
C GLY A 296 -13.15 -1.73 -16.84
N TYR A 297 -13.57 -1.40 -15.62
CA TYR A 297 -14.23 -0.12 -15.29
C TYR A 297 -13.59 0.47 -14.02
N GLY A 298 -12.73 1.43 -14.20
CA GLY A 298 -11.94 2.05 -13.13
C GLY A 298 -10.53 2.39 -13.61
N VAL A 299 -9.64 2.65 -12.68
CA VAL A 299 -8.22 2.94 -12.94
C VAL A 299 -7.35 1.73 -12.66
#